data_06ea7133983dbd46155b8394c7b7b5bc
#
_entry.id   06ea7133983dbd46155b8394c7b7b5bc
#
_cell.length_a   1.000
_cell.length_b   1.000
_cell.length_c   1.000
_cell.angle_alpha   90.00
_cell.angle_beta   90.00
_cell.angle_gamma   90.00
#
_symmetry.space_group_name_H-M   'P 1'
#
loop_
_entity.id
_entity.type
_entity.pdbx_description
1 polymer ?
#
loop_
_entity_poly.entity_id
_entity_poly.type
_entity_poly.pdbx_seq_one_letter_code
_entity_poly.pdbx_strand_id
1 'polypeptide(L)'
;GLEQPLRDYLYIYRHHKPKIALSEDVVKTLDAWKAEDIRLGLITDGRSVQQRNKIEALGLGRWIENEDVVISEEFGSEKPALANYEYFMKRYPECHDFTYVGDNPRKDFIAPNSLGWMTICIKDDGRNIHKQDFTLTPEQALPKKTIMSLKELI
;
A
#
# COMPACT_ATOMS: atom_id res chain seq x y z
N GLY A 1 -20.87 21.59 -18.15
CA GLY A 1 -19.68 20.73 -18.20
C GLY A 1 -18.41 21.50 -17.88
N LEU A 2 -17.32 20.78 -17.63
CA LEU A 2 -16.00 21.41 -17.44
C LEU A 2 -15.52 22.03 -18.74
N GLU A 3 -14.89 23.21 -18.64
CA GLU A 3 -14.25 23.84 -19.78
C GLU A 3 -13.13 22.94 -20.35
N GLN A 4 -12.88 23.02 -21.66
CA GLN A 4 -11.91 22.18 -22.36
C GLN A 4 -10.50 22.23 -21.73
N PRO A 5 -9.93 23.41 -21.40
CA PRO A 5 -8.62 23.49 -20.77
C PRO A 5 -8.53 22.71 -19.44
N LEU A 6 -9.59 22.76 -18.62
CA LEU A 6 -9.64 22.01 -17.37
C LEU A 6 -9.73 20.51 -17.61
N ARG A 7 -10.48 20.08 -18.62
CA ARG A 7 -10.54 18.66 -19.02
C ARG A 7 -9.19 18.15 -19.46
N ASP A 8 -8.48 18.91 -20.28
CA ASP A 8 -7.14 18.55 -20.78
C ASP A 8 -6.13 18.46 -19.63
N TYR A 9 -6.16 19.41 -18.70
CA TYR A 9 -5.32 19.39 -17.50
C TYR A 9 -5.60 18.17 -16.64
N LEU A 10 -6.87 17.85 -16.37
CA LEU A 10 -7.26 16.68 -15.60
C LEU A 10 -6.86 15.37 -16.30
N TYR A 11 -6.95 15.32 -17.62
CA TYR A 11 -6.50 14.17 -18.39
C TYR A 11 -4.99 13.97 -18.24
N ILE A 12 -4.19 15.01 -18.43
CA ILE A 12 -2.73 14.98 -18.29
C ILE A 12 -2.36 14.55 -16.85
N TYR A 13 -2.98 15.15 -15.85
CA TYR A 13 -2.75 14.82 -14.44
C TYR A 13 -3.03 13.34 -14.14
N ARG A 14 -4.14 12.80 -14.62
CA ARG A 14 -4.55 11.41 -14.38
C ARG A 14 -3.71 10.38 -15.12
N HIS A 15 -3.17 10.74 -16.29
CA HIS A 15 -2.39 9.84 -17.15
C HIS A 15 -0.90 10.09 -17.07
N HIS A 16 -0.47 10.99 -16.20
CA HIS A 16 0.95 11.29 -16.01
C HIS A 16 1.70 10.02 -15.55
N LYS A 17 2.83 9.76 -16.21
CA LYS A 17 3.77 8.70 -15.80
C LYS A 17 4.83 9.31 -14.89
N PRO A 18 4.82 9.00 -13.58
CA PRO A 18 5.76 9.61 -12.64
C PRO A 18 7.18 9.08 -12.88
N LYS A 19 8.15 9.96 -12.63
CA LYS A 19 9.57 9.58 -12.57
C LYS A 19 9.95 9.32 -11.12
N ILE A 20 9.61 8.14 -10.63
CA ILE A 20 9.88 7.69 -9.26
C ILE A 20 10.62 6.37 -9.30
N ALA A 21 11.40 6.11 -8.26
CA ALA A 21 12.12 4.85 -8.11
C ALA A 21 12.15 4.45 -6.64
N LEU A 22 12.25 3.15 -6.39
CA LEU A 22 12.50 2.63 -5.06
C LEU A 22 13.94 2.95 -4.64
N SER A 23 14.15 3.22 -3.35
CA SER A 23 15.49 3.35 -2.79
C SER A 23 16.21 1.99 -2.85
N GLU A 24 17.54 2.03 -2.84
CA GLU A 24 18.37 0.83 -2.84
C GLU A 24 18.06 -0.09 -1.64
N ASP A 25 17.83 0.48 -0.46
CA ASP A 25 17.48 -0.27 0.75
C ASP A 25 16.14 -1.00 0.59
N VAL A 26 15.14 -0.39 -0.04
CA VAL A 26 13.85 -1.02 -0.31
C VAL A 26 14.02 -2.17 -1.31
N VAL A 27 14.76 -1.95 -2.39
CA VAL A 27 15.04 -3.00 -3.40
C VAL A 27 15.72 -4.21 -2.74
N LYS A 28 16.74 -4.00 -1.92
CA LYS A 28 17.43 -5.08 -1.20
C LYS A 28 16.49 -5.84 -0.27
N THR A 29 15.60 -5.14 0.42
CA THR A 29 14.61 -5.77 1.31
C THR A 29 13.63 -6.63 0.52
N LEU A 30 13.08 -6.12 -0.58
CA LEU A 30 12.16 -6.87 -1.43
C LEU A 30 12.85 -8.09 -2.07
N ASP A 31 14.10 -7.95 -2.49
CA ASP A 31 14.90 -9.07 -3.02
C ASP A 31 15.14 -10.15 -1.96
N ALA A 32 15.44 -9.75 -0.71
CA ALA A 32 15.62 -10.69 0.40
C ALA A 32 14.34 -11.46 0.71
N TRP A 33 13.20 -10.78 0.76
CA TRP A 33 11.91 -11.43 0.97
C TRP A 33 11.55 -12.40 -0.16
N LYS A 34 11.81 -12.01 -1.40
CA LYS A 34 11.60 -12.90 -2.54
C LYS A 34 12.49 -14.16 -2.47
N ALA A 35 13.73 -14.01 -2.05
CA ALA A 35 14.67 -15.12 -1.87
C ALA A 35 14.23 -16.09 -0.76
N GLU A 36 13.47 -15.62 0.23
CA GLU A 36 12.86 -16.40 1.32
C GLU A 36 11.46 -16.92 0.99
N ASP A 37 11.01 -16.81 -0.26
CA ASP A 37 9.65 -17.18 -0.70
C ASP A 37 8.53 -16.46 0.05
N ILE A 38 8.79 -15.29 0.59
CA ILE A 38 7.76 -14.44 1.18
C ILE A 38 6.92 -13.83 0.06
N ARG A 39 5.63 -14.12 0.08
CA ARG A 39 4.70 -13.57 -0.90
C ARG A 39 4.34 -12.13 -0.56
N LEU A 40 4.37 -11.28 -1.58
CA LEU A 40 4.08 -9.86 -1.44
C LEU A 40 2.79 -9.49 -2.17
N GLY A 41 2.00 -8.62 -1.54
CA GLY A 41 0.82 -8.01 -2.12
C GLY A 41 0.81 -6.50 -1.93
N LEU A 42 -0.02 -5.82 -2.68
CA LEU A 42 -0.20 -4.37 -2.61
C LEU A 42 -1.67 -4.02 -2.50
N ILE A 43 -2.00 -3.18 -1.52
CA ILE A 43 -3.33 -2.55 -1.39
C ILE A 43 -3.12 -1.05 -1.50
N THR A 44 -3.74 -0.44 -2.49
CA THR A 44 -3.61 1.00 -2.72
C THR A 44 -4.94 1.63 -3.11
N ASP A 45 -5.25 2.77 -2.51
CA ASP A 45 -6.42 3.55 -2.88
C ASP A 45 -6.08 4.53 -4.00
N GLY A 46 -7.01 4.70 -4.91
CA GLY A 46 -6.87 5.67 -6.00
C GLY A 46 -7.40 5.14 -7.33
N ARG A 47 -7.18 5.96 -8.36
CA ARG A 47 -7.61 5.63 -9.72
C ARG A 47 -6.68 4.60 -10.35
N SER A 48 -7.26 3.68 -11.10
CA SER A 48 -6.55 2.58 -11.76
C SER A 48 -5.34 3.09 -12.56
N VAL A 49 -5.55 4.02 -13.48
CA VAL A 49 -4.48 4.54 -14.36
C VAL A 49 -3.33 5.14 -13.54
N GLN A 50 -3.64 5.97 -12.54
CA GLN A 50 -2.61 6.61 -11.71
C GLN A 50 -1.81 5.58 -10.90
N GLN A 51 -2.49 4.62 -10.27
CA GLN A 51 -1.82 3.62 -9.45
C GLN A 51 -1.04 2.62 -10.31
N ARG A 52 -1.58 2.21 -11.46
CA ARG A 52 -0.86 1.34 -12.41
C ARG A 52 0.41 2.02 -12.94
N ASN A 53 0.35 3.31 -13.25
CA ASN A 53 1.53 4.08 -13.68
C ASN A 53 2.61 4.14 -12.59
N LYS A 54 2.22 4.30 -11.31
CA LYS A 54 3.16 4.28 -10.19
C LYS A 54 3.78 2.90 -9.99
N ILE A 55 2.98 1.84 -10.06
CA ILE A 55 3.43 0.45 -9.94
C ILE A 55 4.46 0.13 -11.03
N GLU A 56 4.18 0.52 -12.27
CA GLU A 56 5.10 0.36 -13.41
C GLU A 56 6.39 1.16 -13.20
N ALA A 57 6.28 2.45 -12.84
CA ALA A 57 7.43 3.32 -12.62
C ALA A 57 8.36 2.82 -11.51
N LEU A 58 7.79 2.25 -10.43
CA LEU A 58 8.54 1.65 -9.33
C LEU A 58 9.06 0.24 -9.64
N GLY A 59 8.67 -0.36 -10.77
CA GLY A 59 9.08 -1.71 -11.14
C GLY A 59 8.57 -2.80 -10.21
N LEU A 60 7.42 -2.60 -9.54
CA LEU A 60 6.90 -3.52 -8.53
C LEU A 60 6.55 -4.90 -9.06
N GLY A 61 6.28 -5.05 -10.36
CA GLY A 61 6.03 -6.34 -11.00
C GLY A 61 7.17 -7.35 -10.88
N ARG A 62 8.36 -6.91 -10.49
CA ARG A 62 9.49 -7.78 -10.19
C ARG A 62 9.24 -8.65 -8.94
N TRP A 63 8.45 -8.16 -7.99
CA TRP A 63 8.21 -8.82 -6.69
C TRP A 63 6.75 -9.15 -6.44
N ILE A 64 5.81 -8.44 -7.07
CA ILE A 64 4.37 -8.55 -6.82
C ILE A 64 3.67 -8.94 -8.11
N GLU A 65 2.95 -10.05 -8.09
CA GLU A 65 2.15 -10.49 -9.23
C GLU A 65 0.93 -9.56 -9.42
N ASN A 66 0.45 -9.45 -10.65
CA ASN A 66 -0.69 -8.58 -10.97
C ASN A 66 -1.94 -8.91 -10.15
N GLU A 67 -2.18 -10.18 -9.89
CA GLU A 67 -3.31 -10.69 -9.10
C GLU A 67 -3.18 -10.37 -7.61
N ASP A 68 -1.98 -10.02 -7.16
CA ASP A 68 -1.70 -9.60 -5.78
C ASP A 68 -1.68 -8.07 -5.62
N VAL A 69 -2.26 -7.35 -6.59
CA VAL A 69 -2.45 -5.90 -6.56
C VAL A 69 -3.93 -5.58 -6.44
N VAL A 70 -4.29 -4.91 -5.35
CA VAL A 70 -5.66 -4.41 -5.10
C VAL A 70 -5.64 -2.89 -5.19
N ILE A 71 -6.24 -2.36 -6.24
CA ILE A 71 -6.45 -0.92 -6.45
C ILE A 71 -7.93 -0.63 -6.20
N SER A 72 -8.24 0.38 -5.37
CA SER A 72 -9.62 0.62 -4.92
C SER A 72 -10.61 0.86 -6.06
N GLU A 73 -10.23 1.59 -7.09
CA GLU A 73 -11.12 1.81 -8.25
C GLU A 73 -11.43 0.51 -9.01
N GLU A 74 -10.46 -0.38 -9.16
CA GLU A 74 -10.64 -1.67 -9.84
C GLU A 74 -11.40 -2.67 -8.98
N PHE A 75 -11.11 -2.66 -7.68
CA PHE A 75 -11.66 -3.62 -6.72
C PHE A 75 -13.06 -3.25 -6.23
N GLY A 76 -13.43 -1.98 -6.33
CA GLY A 76 -14.73 -1.48 -5.89
C GLY A 76 -14.84 -1.24 -4.39
N SER A 77 -13.73 -1.21 -3.67
CA SER A 77 -13.65 -0.97 -2.24
C SER A 77 -12.31 -0.33 -1.88
N GLU A 78 -12.32 0.57 -0.91
CA GLU A 78 -11.13 1.28 -0.43
C GLU A 78 -10.89 1.03 1.06
N LYS A 79 -9.66 1.28 1.50
CA LYS A 79 -9.33 1.23 2.93
C LYS A 79 -10.16 2.29 3.70
N PRO A 80 -10.68 1.97 4.87
CA PRO A 80 -10.37 0.84 5.75
C PRO A 80 -11.30 -0.38 5.60
N ALA A 81 -11.97 -0.59 4.48
CA ALA A 81 -12.87 -1.72 4.31
C ALA A 81 -12.13 -3.06 4.45
N LEU A 82 -12.77 -4.01 5.12
CA LEU A 82 -12.23 -5.37 5.35
C LEU A 82 -11.97 -6.13 4.04
N ALA A 83 -12.84 -5.94 3.05
CA ALA A 83 -12.82 -6.70 1.79
C ALA A 83 -11.46 -6.68 1.09
N ASN A 84 -10.74 -5.54 1.14
CA ASN A 84 -9.43 -5.37 0.52
C ASN A 84 -8.37 -6.31 1.13
N TYR A 85 -8.48 -6.59 2.42
CA TYR A 85 -7.59 -7.50 3.16
C TYR A 85 -8.06 -8.95 3.09
N GLU A 86 -9.36 -9.20 3.23
CA GLU A 86 -9.97 -10.53 3.11
C GLU A 86 -9.72 -11.16 1.74
N TYR A 87 -9.55 -10.35 0.70
CA TYR A 87 -9.15 -10.82 -0.63
C TYR A 87 -7.90 -11.70 -0.56
N PHE A 88 -6.88 -11.28 0.16
CA PHE A 88 -5.64 -12.04 0.31
C PHE A 88 -5.82 -13.30 1.16
N MET A 89 -6.64 -13.23 2.20
CA MET A 89 -6.94 -14.41 3.02
C MET A 89 -7.66 -15.49 2.21
N LYS A 90 -8.57 -15.09 1.33
CA LYS A 90 -9.29 -16.02 0.43
C LYS A 90 -8.40 -16.56 -0.68
N ARG A 91 -7.49 -15.73 -1.19
CA ARG A 91 -6.56 -16.11 -2.24
C ARG A 91 -5.48 -17.07 -1.73
N TYR A 92 -5.08 -16.93 -0.48
CA TYR A 92 -4.04 -17.73 0.18
C TYR A 92 -4.55 -18.39 1.45
N PRO A 93 -5.49 -19.35 1.34
CA PRO A 93 -6.10 -19.97 2.51
C PRO A 93 -5.12 -20.81 3.34
N GLU A 94 -3.99 -21.20 2.76
CA GLU A 94 -2.92 -21.91 3.44
C GLU A 94 -2.01 -21.01 4.29
N CYS A 95 -2.07 -19.70 4.06
CA CYS A 95 -1.31 -18.72 4.85
C CYS A 95 -2.04 -18.39 6.13
N HIS A 96 -1.34 -18.47 7.25
CA HIS A 96 -1.87 -18.14 8.59
C HIS A 96 -1.33 -16.83 9.13
N ASP A 97 -0.17 -16.40 8.63
CA ASP A 97 0.52 -15.20 9.08
C ASP A 97 0.48 -14.14 7.97
N PHE A 98 -0.25 -13.06 8.24
CA PHE A 98 -0.31 -11.90 7.36
C PHE A 98 0.25 -10.69 8.08
N THR A 99 1.04 -9.90 7.36
CA THR A 99 1.59 -8.63 7.84
C THR A 99 1.17 -7.51 6.90
N TYR A 100 0.67 -6.44 7.44
CA TYR A 100 0.38 -5.22 6.69
C TYR A 100 1.34 -4.11 7.12
N VAL A 101 1.97 -3.50 6.13
CA VAL A 101 2.87 -2.36 6.33
C VAL A 101 2.24 -1.14 5.68
N GLY A 102 2.06 -0.08 6.45
CA GLY A 102 1.43 1.16 5.98
C GLY A 102 2.01 2.39 6.67
N ASP A 103 1.47 3.55 6.33
CA ASP A 103 1.92 4.83 6.85
C ASP A 103 0.78 5.75 7.31
N ASN A 104 -0.47 5.40 7.00
CA ASN A 104 -1.62 6.24 7.29
C ASN A 104 -2.43 5.70 8.48
N PRO A 105 -2.28 6.27 9.70
CA PRO A 105 -2.98 5.79 10.89
C PRO A 105 -4.50 5.88 10.81
N ARG A 106 -5.04 6.69 9.92
CA ARG A 106 -6.49 6.87 9.78
C ARG A 106 -7.19 5.71 9.09
N LYS A 107 -6.48 4.95 8.25
CA LYS A 107 -7.11 3.91 7.42
C LYS A 107 -6.32 2.63 7.22
N ASP A 108 -5.06 2.56 7.66
CA ASP A 108 -4.21 1.42 7.31
C ASP A 108 -4.26 0.27 8.31
N PHE A 109 -4.60 0.50 9.58
CA PHE A 109 -4.38 -0.51 10.60
C PHE A 109 -5.64 -1.12 11.21
N ILE A 110 -6.78 -0.42 11.18
CA ILE A 110 -8.00 -0.89 11.83
C ILE A 110 -8.52 -2.23 11.25
N ALA A 111 -8.59 -2.33 9.93
CA ALA A 111 -9.08 -3.55 9.28
C ALA A 111 -8.13 -4.73 9.47
N PRO A 112 -6.82 -4.65 9.16
CA PRO A 112 -5.92 -5.77 9.39
C PRO A 112 -5.78 -6.13 10.86
N ASN A 113 -5.85 -5.18 11.79
CA ASN A 113 -5.90 -5.49 13.23
C ASN A 113 -7.11 -6.36 13.59
N SER A 114 -8.30 -6.01 13.07
CA SER A 114 -9.52 -6.77 13.33
C SER A 114 -9.49 -8.18 12.74
N LEU A 115 -8.68 -8.39 11.69
CA LEU A 115 -8.46 -9.71 11.07
C LEU A 115 -7.30 -10.50 11.73
N GLY A 116 -6.69 -9.96 12.77
CA GLY A 116 -5.59 -10.61 13.49
C GLY A 116 -4.22 -10.53 12.79
N TRP A 117 -4.08 -9.69 11.80
CA TRP A 117 -2.81 -9.50 11.10
C TRP A 117 -1.78 -8.78 11.98
N MET A 118 -0.51 -9.00 11.72
CA MET A 118 0.55 -8.11 12.19
C MET A 118 0.45 -6.78 11.43
N THR A 119 0.47 -5.66 12.16
CA THR A 119 0.44 -4.32 11.54
C THR A 119 1.66 -3.52 11.93
N ILE A 120 2.28 -2.92 10.92
CA ILE A 120 3.54 -2.19 11.05
C ILE A 120 3.39 -0.83 10.39
N CYS A 121 3.67 0.22 11.16
CA CYS A 121 3.70 1.58 10.63
C CYS A 121 5.13 1.96 10.27
N ILE A 122 5.34 2.44 9.04
CA ILE A 122 6.56 3.15 8.67
C ILE A 122 6.40 4.58 9.15
N LYS A 123 7.30 5.02 10.03
CA LYS A 123 7.28 6.36 10.58
C LYS A 123 7.59 7.38 9.49
N ASP A 124 6.79 8.44 9.48
CA ASP A 124 7.00 9.57 8.59
C ASP A 124 8.34 10.28 8.90
N ASP A 125 9.11 10.49 7.87
CA ASP A 125 10.37 11.26 7.92
C ASP A 125 10.20 12.71 7.45
N GLY A 126 8.94 13.17 7.37
CA GLY A 126 8.58 14.51 6.91
C GLY A 126 8.19 14.60 5.43
N ARG A 127 8.20 13.47 4.70
CA ARG A 127 7.85 13.41 3.27
C ARG A 127 6.40 13.03 3.00
N ASN A 128 5.67 12.56 4.01
CA ASN A 128 4.28 12.17 3.85
C ASN A 128 3.36 13.40 3.64
N ILE A 129 2.43 13.28 2.69
CA ILE A 129 1.38 14.27 2.45
C ILE A 129 0.46 14.39 3.67
N HIS A 130 0.16 13.26 4.31
CA HIS A 130 -0.65 13.18 5.52
C HIS A 130 0.23 12.99 6.74
N LYS A 131 0.11 13.90 7.71
CA LYS A 131 0.84 13.79 8.98
C LYS A 131 0.36 12.56 9.75
N GLN A 132 1.30 11.84 10.31
CA GLN A 132 1.03 10.74 11.24
C GLN A 132 0.71 11.32 12.62
N ASP A 133 -0.59 11.38 12.95
CA ASP A 133 -1.08 11.80 14.25
C ASP A 133 -1.85 10.65 14.89
N PHE A 134 -1.31 10.11 15.98
CA PHE A 134 -1.92 9.02 16.73
C PHE A 134 -2.71 9.50 17.95
N THR A 135 -2.73 10.81 18.22
CA THR A 135 -3.30 11.39 19.46
C THR A 135 -4.80 11.06 19.63
N LEU A 136 -5.54 11.03 18.54
CA LEU A 136 -6.98 10.70 18.53
C LEU A 136 -7.27 9.33 17.88
N THR A 137 -6.25 8.52 17.67
CA THR A 137 -6.40 7.20 17.04
C THR A 137 -6.94 6.20 18.07
N PRO A 138 -8.08 5.55 17.81
CA PRO A 138 -8.58 4.50 18.68
C PRO A 138 -7.56 3.35 18.81
N GLU A 139 -7.55 2.69 19.96
CA GLU A 139 -6.61 1.59 20.24
C GLU A 139 -6.62 0.51 19.14
N GLN A 140 -7.81 0.13 18.67
CA GLN A 140 -7.99 -0.88 17.62
C GLN A 140 -7.42 -0.45 16.25
N ALA A 141 -7.13 0.83 16.06
CA ALA A 141 -6.53 1.37 14.84
C ALA A 141 -5.03 1.72 14.98
N LEU A 142 -4.43 1.40 16.13
CA LEU A 142 -3.00 1.59 16.35
C LEU A 142 -2.20 0.44 15.70
N PRO A 143 -1.05 0.73 15.06
CA PRO A 143 -0.15 -0.32 14.58
C PRO A 143 0.45 -1.10 15.76
N LYS A 144 0.69 -2.39 15.57
CA LYS A 144 1.34 -3.23 16.58
C LYS A 144 2.85 -2.95 16.68
N LYS A 145 3.46 -2.44 15.61
CA LYS A 145 4.88 -2.08 15.56
C LYS A 145 5.07 -0.82 14.72
N THR A 146 6.09 -0.06 15.05
CA THR A 146 6.53 1.09 14.24
C THR A 146 8.00 0.91 13.87
N ILE A 147 8.33 1.17 12.62
CA ILE A 147 9.69 1.08 12.07
C ILE A 147 10.04 2.37 11.34
N MET A 148 11.33 2.63 11.18
CA MET A 148 11.84 3.76 10.41
C MET A 148 12.07 3.40 8.94
N SER A 149 12.36 2.12 8.66
CA SER A 149 12.68 1.61 7.33
C SER A 149 12.30 0.14 7.20
N LEU A 150 11.92 -0.30 6.00
CA LEU A 150 11.61 -1.70 5.69
C LEU A 150 12.78 -2.65 6.00
N LYS A 151 14.03 -2.18 5.91
CA LYS A 151 15.20 -3.01 6.21
C LYS A 151 15.25 -3.51 7.67
N GLU A 152 14.47 -2.93 8.57
CA GLU A 152 14.34 -3.44 9.95
C GLU A 152 13.55 -4.75 10.04
N LEU A 153 12.98 -5.20 8.91
CA LEU A 153 12.16 -6.42 8.83
C LEU A 153 12.91 -7.62 8.22
N ILE A 154 14.22 -7.47 7.95
CA ILE A 154 15.10 -8.53 7.45
C ILE A 154 16.21 -8.86 8.42
#